data_25822048af7a1425495359a8083fb175
#
_entry.id   25822048af7a1425495359a8083fb175
#
_cell.length_a   1.000
_cell.length_b   1.000
_cell.length_c   1.000
_cell.angle_alpha   90.00
_cell.angle_beta   90.00
_cell.angle_gamma   90.00
#
_symmetry.space_group_name_H-M   'P 1'
#
loop_
_entity.id
_entity.type
_entity.pdbx_description
1 polymer ?
#
loop_
_entity_poly.entity_id
_entity_poly.type
_entity_poly.pdbx_seq_one_letter_code
_entity_poly.pdbx_strand_id
1 'polypeptide(L)'
;MVSAILLAMLVVCATAMAVGAVELVRNGKPRATIVAPSEGPPSYAAEVLQRYIERMSGAQLPIVSDGRKVKGAKVIIRVRKGAAKLDGFRLKSSKDEVTIEASVPRGCVYGTYALLEELGCRFYGPEPLGVVIPKKKNLSVRVGLDILKEPAFENRLPSFGGPELNACWGFNFTGYSKDPKRQEFVKRIGLKTWRWGHIWPQLIEYQFFADGRPPVKMDYSDKQDWLPADEKGVRRPNPSWDAPAGQSLCFSNPDAFKWFVENAVNWVFTNCPDADYVSMWSADTADLSLCQCEKCKQRGWTPTDWYIHIHNEIWRALKARGFKGVFGWIAYHGSEEPPQQVKLLEDGREMDLLYAPRPRGASMHGPITNDHSVNTAYRENIQRWRKYLSDFKGTKTVFEYYFDLVLLGHLPAGRTFLIPKPEDMKEEMRFYLSQGFNGFFDCDPPSGSFFPDPLRKWIYRKLLWDVNLDIEAAKRDFFQNYYGPAAKIVREVREEVERLMFEDIKWPMWSPAHYADRPIKRLRELEARLDEAIAKVGNDEILRRRIEVMKLWVRYCALAKESEYHVKITRDREKGRQVEQSIRKLFEENKDFLVKTGLLTEGDVRFLAEQVTNYNLSVYFGGK
;
A
#
# COMPACT_ATOMS: atom_id res chain seq x y z
N MET A 1 -29.29 -48.38 37.45
CA MET A 1 -29.70 -47.15 36.77
C MET A 1 -28.51 -46.26 36.34
N VAL A 2 -27.38 -46.32 36.99
CA VAL A 2 -26.20 -45.46 36.66
C VAL A 2 -25.46 -45.95 35.40
N SER A 3 -25.45 -47.24 35.10
CA SER A 3 -24.77 -47.81 33.92
C SER A 3 -25.47 -47.58 32.58
N ALA A 4 -26.76 -47.30 32.55
CA ALA A 4 -27.51 -47.06 31.31
C ALA A 4 -27.39 -45.60 30.84
N ILE A 5 -27.08 -44.65 31.74
CA ILE A 5 -26.93 -43.24 31.43
C ILE A 5 -25.54 -42.95 30.83
N LEU A 6 -24.50 -43.69 31.22
CA LEU A 6 -23.16 -43.56 30.64
C LEU A 6 -23.05 -44.10 29.20
N LEU A 7 -23.86 -45.10 28.84
CA LEU A 7 -23.90 -45.65 27.48
C LEU A 7 -24.65 -44.73 26.50
N ALA A 8 -25.64 -43.96 26.98
CA ALA A 8 -26.39 -42.99 26.18
C ALA A 8 -25.58 -41.70 25.90
N MET A 9 -24.67 -41.30 26.79
CA MET A 9 -23.77 -40.14 26.54
C MET A 9 -22.62 -40.46 25.59
N LEU A 10 -22.21 -41.72 25.44
CA LEU A 10 -21.15 -42.13 24.48
C LEU A 10 -21.69 -42.33 23.04
N VAL A 11 -22.99 -42.45 22.84
CA VAL A 11 -23.58 -42.59 21.50
C VAL A 11 -23.97 -41.26 20.88
N VAL A 12 -24.13 -40.19 21.67
CA VAL A 12 -24.44 -38.84 21.15
C VAL A 12 -23.20 -38.08 20.64
N CYS A 13 -21.97 -38.52 20.97
CA CYS A 13 -20.72 -37.90 20.45
C CYS A 13 -20.21 -38.51 19.14
N ALA A 14 -20.89 -39.48 18.52
CA ALA A 14 -20.38 -40.21 17.34
C ALA A 14 -21.11 -39.92 16.02
N THR A 15 -22.03 -38.96 15.99
CA THR A 15 -22.59 -38.45 14.72
C THR A 15 -22.05 -37.06 14.40
N ALA A 16 -20.74 -36.89 14.41
CA ALA A 16 -20.13 -35.93 13.53
C ALA A 16 -20.42 -36.45 12.11
N MET A 17 -21.47 -35.91 11.47
CA MET A 17 -21.74 -36.17 10.05
C MET A 17 -20.42 -35.99 9.33
N ALA A 18 -19.94 -37.02 8.65
CA ALA A 18 -18.80 -36.93 7.76
C ALA A 18 -19.17 -35.87 6.69
N VAL A 19 -18.81 -34.64 6.93
CA VAL A 19 -19.01 -33.57 5.97
C VAL A 19 -18.22 -33.99 4.73
N GLY A 20 -18.90 -34.34 3.63
CA GLY A 20 -18.28 -34.78 2.40
C GLY A 20 -17.26 -33.74 1.95
N ALA A 21 -16.26 -34.15 1.19
CA ALA A 21 -15.25 -33.27 0.66
C ALA A 21 -15.10 -33.43 -0.87
N VAL A 22 -14.94 -32.34 -1.58
CA VAL A 22 -14.58 -32.35 -3.01
C VAL A 22 -13.08 -32.64 -3.11
N GLU A 23 -12.73 -33.81 -3.60
CA GLU A 23 -11.33 -34.19 -3.75
C GLU A 23 -10.72 -33.51 -4.97
N LEU A 24 -9.66 -32.73 -4.75
CA LEU A 24 -8.88 -32.12 -5.81
C LEU A 24 -7.66 -32.98 -6.19
N VAL A 25 -7.00 -33.54 -5.17
CA VAL A 25 -5.81 -34.41 -5.33
C VAL A 25 -5.90 -35.55 -4.32
N ARG A 26 -5.58 -36.78 -4.75
CA ARG A 26 -5.42 -37.96 -3.89
C ARG A 26 -4.10 -38.66 -4.18
N ASN A 27 -3.27 -38.86 -3.16
CA ASN A 27 -1.96 -39.50 -3.26
C ASN A 27 -1.05 -38.91 -4.35
N GLY A 28 -1.05 -37.56 -4.49
CA GLY A 28 -0.29 -36.84 -5.49
C GLY A 28 -0.80 -36.99 -6.94
N LYS A 29 -2.02 -37.53 -7.13
CA LYS A 29 -2.66 -37.64 -8.45
C LYS A 29 -3.87 -36.73 -8.57
N PRO A 30 -4.10 -36.08 -9.72
CA PRO A 30 -5.24 -35.21 -9.93
C PRO A 30 -6.56 -36.00 -9.85
N ARG A 31 -7.57 -35.41 -9.20
CA ARG A 31 -8.93 -35.95 -9.08
C ARG A 31 -9.98 -34.97 -9.58
N ALA A 32 -9.62 -33.72 -9.78
CA ALA A 32 -10.52 -32.69 -10.29
C ALA A 32 -9.95 -32.04 -11.56
N THR A 33 -10.83 -31.42 -12.32
CA THR A 33 -10.51 -30.62 -13.50
C THR A 33 -10.86 -29.15 -13.22
N ILE A 34 -10.01 -28.22 -13.63
CA ILE A 34 -10.29 -26.80 -13.58
C ILE A 34 -11.01 -26.41 -14.86
N VAL A 35 -12.17 -25.76 -14.73
CA VAL A 35 -12.99 -25.27 -15.84
C VAL A 35 -13.02 -23.74 -15.79
N ALA A 36 -12.49 -23.08 -16.82
CA ALA A 36 -12.41 -21.62 -16.88
C ALA A 36 -12.48 -21.13 -18.33
N PRO A 37 -12.87 -19.87 -18.58
CA PRO A 37 -12.67 -19.22 -19.87
C PRO A 37 -11.21 -19.31 -20.32
N SER A 38 -10.98 -19.37 -21.65
CA SER A 38 -9.63 -19.52 -22.22
C SER A 38 -8.78 -18.26 -22.18
N GLU A 39 -9.37 -17.10 -21.86
CA GLU A 39 -8.71 -15.80 -21.92
C GLU A 39 -9.02 -14.93 -20.70
N GLY A 40 -8.19 -13.89 -20.50
CA GLY A 40 -8.35 -12.87 -19.48
C GLY A 40 -8.14 -13.35 -18.06
N PRO A 41 -8.61 -12.59 -17.05
CA PRO A 41 -8.36 -12.87 -15.65
C PRO A 41 -8.85 -14.23 -15.15
N PRO A 42 -9.99 -14.81 -15.60
CA PRO A 42 -10.37 -16.17 -15.22
C PRO A 42 -9.42 -17.25 -15.72
N SER A 43 -8.84 -17.10 -16.92
CA SER A 43 -7.79 -18.02 -17.42
C SER A 43 -6.53 -17.95 -16.57
N TYR A 44 -6.07 -16.73 -16.27
CA TYR A 44 -4.94 -16.53 -15.37
C TYR A 44 -5.21 -17.14 -13.97
N ALA A 45 -6.41 -16.97 -13.44
CA ALA A 45 -6.85 -17.57 -12.17
C ALA A 45 -6.73 -19.11 -12.18
N ALA A 46 -7.11 -19.75 -13.30
CA ALA A 46 -6.98 -21.21 -13.48
C ALA A 46 -5.51 -21.66 -13.48
N GLU A 47 -4.63 -20.94 -14.14
CA GLU A 47 -3.18 -21.22 -14.15
C GLU A 47 -2.55 -21.02 -12.76
N VAL A 48 -2.95 -19.97 -12.03
CA VAL A 48 -2.52 -19.75 -10.64
C VAL A 48 -2.94 -20.94 -9.77
N LEU A 49 -4.20 -21.37 -9.87
CA LEU A 49 -4.70 -22.50 -9.09
C LEU A 49 -3.92 -23.78 -9.41
N GLN A 50 -3.72 -24.09 -10.69
CA GLN A 50 -2.96 -25.26 -11.15
C GLN A 50 -1.53 -25.21 -10.58
N ARG A 51 -0.82 -24.10 -10.76
CA ARG A 51 0.56 -23.91 -10.30
C ARG A 51 0.74 -24.13 -8.80
N TYR A 52 -0.16 -23.57 -7.98
CA TYR A 52 -0.06 -23.73 -6.52
C TYR A 52 -0.47 -25.13 -6.05
N ILE A 53 -1.48 -25.75 -6.66
CA ILE A 53 -1.84 -27.15 -6.36
C ILE A 53 -0.68 -28.09 -6.71
N GLU A 54 -0.02 -27.87 -7.82
CA GLU A 54 1.18 -28.63 -8.22
C GLU A 54 2.33 -28.41 -7.22
N ARG A 55 2.59 -27.17 -6.82
CA ARG A 55 3.59 -26.84 -5.78
C ARG A 55 3.28 -27.50 -4.43
N MET A 56 2.00 -27.64 -4.07
CA MET A 56 1.57 -28.30 -2.83
C MET A 56 1.69 -29.82 -2.87
N SER A 57 1.28 -30.44 -3.98
CA SER A 57 0.98 -31.87 -4.04
C SER A 57 1.82 -32.68 -5.03
N GLY A 58 2.41 -32.01 -6.00
CA GLY A 58 3.05 -32.63 -7.19
C GLY A 58 2.03 -33.01 -8.29
N ALA A 59 0.73 -32.75 -8.09
CA ALA A 59 -0.30 -33.08 -9.08
C ALA A 59 -0.66 -31.86 -9.92
N GLN A 60 -0.61 -31.99 -11.24
CA GLN A 60 -1.07 -30.99 -12.19
C GLN A 60 -2.53 -31.26 -12.58
N LEU A 61 -3.47 -30.42 -12.15
CA LEU A 61 -4.86 -30.53 -12.53
C LEU A 61 -5.05 -30.09 -13.98
N PRO A 62 -5.80 -30.86 -14.82
CA PRO A 62 -6.10 -30.39 -16.18
C PRO A 62 -6.96 -29.12 -16.16
N ILE A 63 -6.68 -28.20 -17.08
CA ILE A 63 -7.49 -27.00 -17.35
C ILE A 63 -8.23 -27.22 -18.66
N VAL A 64 -9.53 -26.98 -18.66
CA VAL A 64 -10.40 -27.05 -19.84
C VAL A 64 -11.23 -25.78 -19.98
N SER A 65 -11.57 -25.44 -21.21
CA SER A 65 -12.44 -24.28 -21.48
C SER A 65 -13.85 -24.53 -20.94
N ASP A 66 -14.50 -23.47 -20.49
CA ASP A 66 -15.91 -23.47 -20.14
C ASP A 66 -16.76 -23.99 -21.34
N GLY A 67 -17.88 -24.64 -21.02
CA GLY A 67 -18.70 -25.32 -22.03
C GLY A 67 -18.35 -26.77 -22.34
N ARG A 68 -17.17 -27.27 -21.96
CA ARG A 68 -16.84 -28.69 -22.06
C ARG A 68 -17.45 -29.49 -20.93
N LYS A 69 -18.10 -30.63 -21.26
CA LYS A 69 -18.62 -31.56 -20.26
C LYS A 69 -17.44 -32.29 -19.58
N VAL A 70 -17.31 -32.12 -18.29
CA VAL A 70 -16.28 -32.77 -17.46
C VAL A 70 -16.96 -33.80 -16.56
N LYS A 71 -16.40 -35.02 -16.49
CA LYS A 71 -16.81 -36.06 -15.54
C LYS A 71 -15.99 -35.93 -14.25
N GLY A 72 -16.61 -36.22 -13.10
CA GLY A 72 -15.96 -36.17 -11.78
C GLY A 72 -15.90 -34.78 -11.17
N ALA A 73 -15.03 -34.62 -10.18
CA ALA A 73 -14.89 -33.38 -9.44
C ALA A 73 -14.32 -32.24 -10.32
N LYS A 74 -14.78 -31.03 -10.09
CA LYS A 74 -14.35 -29.85 -10.87
C LYS A 74 -14.25 -28.59 -10.01
N VAL A 75 -13.34 -27.72 -10.43
CA VAL A 75 -13.27 -26.33 -9.93
C VAL A 75 -13.66 -25.41 -11.08
N ILE A 76 -14.77 -24.71 -10.94
CA ILE A 76 -15.35 -23.82 -11.96
C ILE A 76 -15.00 -22.39 -11.60
N ILE A 77 -14.35 -21.68 -12.51
CA ILE A 77 -13.99 -20.27 -12.40
C ILE A 77 -14.77 -19.52 -13.48
N ARG A 78 -15.66 -18.61 -13.07
CA ARG A 78 -16.49 -17.89 -14.05
C ARG A 78 -16.91 -16.51 -13.59
N VAL A 79 -17.16 -15.63 -14.56
CA VAL A 79 -17.82 -14.35 -14.34
C VAL A 79 -19.33 -14.54 -14.35
N ARG A 80 -20.01 -14.07 -13.30
CA ARG A 80 -21.47 -14.11 -13.18
C ARG A 80 -21.97 -12.78 -12.60
N LYS A 81 -22.70 -12.01 -13.40
CA LYS A 81 -23.27 -10.73 -12.97
C LYS A 81 -24.06 -10.88 -11.68
N GLY A 82 -23.80 -10.02 -10.70
CA GLY A 82 -24.46 -10.03 -9.39
C GLY A 82 -23.95 -11.09 -8.42
N ALA A 83 -22.83 -11.78 -8.71
CA ALA A 83 -22.24 -12.75 -7.79
C ALA A 83 -21.69 -12.10 -6.50
N ALA A 84 -21.15 -10.89 -6.62
CA ALA A 84 -20.69 -10.07 -5.51
C ALA A 84 -20.71 -8.58 -5.92
N LYS A 85 -20.63 -7.67 -4.95
CA LYS A 85 -20.49 -6.23 -5.22
C LYS A 85 -19.05 -5.92 -5.62
N LEU A 86 -18.88 -4.82 -6.35
CA LEU A 86 -17.58 -4.36 -6.84
C LEU A 86 -16.82 -5.49 -7.55
N ASP A 87 -15.55 -5.68 -7.18
CA ASP A 87 -14.71 -6.79 -7.64
C ASP A 87 -14.56 -7.92 -6.60
N GLY A 88 -15.57 -8.04 -5.74
CA GLY A 88 -15.70 -9.18 -4.83
C GLY A 88 -15.94 -10.51 -5.55
N PHE A 89 -15.99 -11.58 -4.77
CA PHE A 89 -16.19 -12.95 -5.25
C PHE A 89 -17.02 -13.78 -4.29
N ARG A 90 -17.58 -14.87 -4.81
CA ARG A 90 -18.22 -15.92 -4.02
C ARG A 90 -17.56 -17.26 -4.30
N LEU A 91 -17.12 -17.94 -3.26
CA LEU A 91 -16.53 -19.27 -3.29
C LEU A 91 -17.51 -20.27 -2.65
N LYS A 92 -17.95 -21.26 -3.42
CA LYS A 92 -18.89 -22.29 -2.97
C LYS A 92 -18.36 -23.69 -3.25
N SER A 93 -18.82 -24.65 -2.46
CA SER A 93 -18.62 -26.06 -2.75
C SER A 93 -19.90 -26.87 -2.60
N SER A 94 -20.08 -27.84 -3.48
CA SER A 94 -21.11 -28.88 -3.44
C SER A 94 -20.46 -30.26 -3.55
N LYS A 95 -21.22 -31.33 -3.70
CA LYS A 95 -20.71 -32.71 -3.69
C LYS A 95 -19.49 -32.94 -4.60
N ASP A 96 -19.52 -32.42 -5.84
CA ASP A 96 -18.50 -32.67 -6.87
C ASP A 96 -17.95 -31.35 -7.49
N GLU A 97 -18.30 -30.21 -6.92
CA GLU A 97 -17.94 -28.91 -7.46
C GLU A 97 -17.39 -27.95 -6.41
N VAL A 98 -16.34 -27.23 -6.80
CA VAL A 98 -15.96 -25.96 -6.18
C VAL A 98 -16.16 -24.86 -7.22
N THR A 99 -16.88 -23.80 -6.87
CA THR A 99 -17.21 -22.70 -7.78
C THR A 99 -16.64 -21.39 -7.27
N ILE A 100 -15.88 -20.70 -8.12
CA ILE A 100 -15.41 -19.33 -7.90
C ILE A 100 -16.19 -18.43 -8.85
N GLU A 101 -17.04 -17.57 -8.33
CA GLU A 101 -17.87 -16.63 -9.09
C GLU A 101 -17.56 -15.19 -8.71
N ALA A 102 -17.47 -14.31 -9.69
CA ALA A 102 -17.28 -12.88 -9.48
C ALA A 102 -18.10 -12.06 -10.48
N SER A 103 -18.49 -10.84 -10.10
CA SER A 103 -19.24 -9.96 -11.00
C SER A 103 -18.37 -9.33 -12.09
N VAL A 104 -17.06 -9.20 -11.83
CA VAL A 104 -16.06 -8.72 -12.77
C VAL A 104 -14.89 -9.70 -12.88
N PRO A 105 -14.20 -9.77 -14.04
CA PRO A 105 -13.19 -10.80 -14.29
C PRO A 105 -12.08 -10.92 -13.23
N ARG A 106 -11.55 -9.79 -12.72
CA ARG A 106 -10.47 -9.81 -11.71
C ARG A 106 -10.88 -10.44 -10.38
N GLY A 107 -12.16 -10.39 -10.02
CA GLY A 107 -12.67 -11.04 -8.82
C GLY A 107 -12.47 -12.56 -8.82
N CYS A 108 -12.37 -13.18 -10.02
CA CYS A 108 -12.01 -14.60 -10.15
C CYS A 108 -10.59 -14.87 -9.66
N VAL A 109 -9.65 -13.95 -9.89
CA VAL A 109 -8.28 -14.06 -9.40
C VAL A 109 -8.26 -14.02 -7.87
N TYR A 110 -8.98 -13.09 -7.27
CA TYR A 110 -9.07 -12.95 -5.81
C TYR A 110 -9.72 -14.17 -5.16
N GLY A 111 -10.80 -14.68 -5.77
CA GLY A 111 -11.46 -15.92 -5.31
C GLY A 111 -10.56 -17.15 -5.40
N THR A 112 -9.66 -17.19 -6.39
CA THR A 112 -8.67 -18.26 -6.52
C THR A 112 -7.64 -18.22 -5.40
N TYR A 113 -7.11 -17.06 -5.05
CA TYR A 113 -6.22 -16.95 -3.90
C TYR A 113 -6.93 -17.28 -2.58
N ALA A 114 -8.22 -16.92 -2.44
CA ALA A 114 -9.00 -17.33 -1.29
C ALA A 114 -9.18 -18.86 -1.21
N LEU A 115 -9.42 -19.56 -2.33
CA LEU A 115 -9.45 -21.02 -2.35
C LEU A 115 -8.09 -21.62 -1.96
N LEU A 116 -6.99 -21.04 -2.41
CA LEU A 116 -5.64 -21.47 -2.02
C LEU A 116 -5.38 -21.25 -0.52
N GLU A 117 -5.90 -20.16 0.06
CA GLU A 117 -5.86 -19.93 1.52
C GLU A 117 -6.69 -21.00 2.28
N GLU A 118 -7.85 -21.41 1.77
CA GLU A 118 -8.65 -22.54 2.33
C GLU A 118 -7.89 -23.89 2.25
N LEU A 119 -7.10 -24.10 1.22
CA LEU A 119 -6.25 -25.30 1.09
C LEU A 119 -5.00 -25.25 1.99
N GLY A 120 -4.71 -24.10 2.60
CA GLY A 120 -3.67 -23.90 3.60
C GLY A 120 -2.48 -23.07 3.13
N CYS A 121 -2.49 -22.54 1.89
CA CYS A 121 -1.49 -21.55 1.47
C CYS A 121 -1.65 -20.26 2.28
N ARG A 122 -0.56 -19.49 2.42
CA ARG A 122 -0.61 -18.15 2.97
C ARG A 122 0.26 -17.21 2.14
N PHE A 123 -0.27 -16.02 1.88
CA PHE A 123 0.35 -14.99 1.04
C PHE A 123 0.58 -13.73 1.86
N TYR A 124 1.60 -13.77 2.71
CA TYR A 124 1.93 -12.67 3.63
C TYR A 124 2.76 -11.57 2.96
N GLY A 125 3.49 -11.89 1.88
CA GLY A 125 4.37 -10.94 1.19
C GLY A 125 5.00 -11.56 -0.06
N PRO A 126 6.06 -10.94 -0.60
CA PRO A 126 6.77 -11.46 -1.77
C PRO A 126 7.51 -12.77 -1.46
N GLU A 127 7.69 -13.59 -2.50
CA GLU A 127 8.57 -14.77 -2.41
C GLU A 127 10.05 -14.33 -2.30
N PRO A 128 10.93 -15.15 -1.70
CA PRO A 128 10.64 -16.50 -1.18
C PRO A 128 10.07 -16.54 0.23
N LEU A 129 10.28 -15.51 1.06
CA LEU A 129 9.90 -15.58 2.48
C LEU A 129 8.43 -15.26 2.75
N GLY A 130 7.76 -14.46 1.90
CA GLY A 130 6.39 -14.01 2.15
C GLY A 130 5.30 -15.05 1.88
N VAL A 131 5.60 -16.18 1.26
CA VAL A 131 4.60 -17.19 0.89
C VAL A 131 4.84 -18.48 1.66
N VAL A 132 3.74 -19.07 2.15
CA VAL A 132 3.74 -20.39 2.80
C VAL A 132 2.95 -21.36 1.94
N ILE A 133 3.58 -22.45 1.51
CA ILE A 133 2.98 -23.50 0.67
C ILE A 133 3.12 -24.84 1.37
N PRO A 134 2.05 -25.36 2.00
CA PRO A 134 2.10 -26.63 2.68
C PRO A 134 2.29 -27.78 1.68
N LYS A 135 3.13 -28.74 2.03
CA LYS A 135 3.32 -29.97 1.23
C LYS A 135 2.32 -31.02 1.65
N LYS A 136 1.33 -31.30 0.78
CA LYS A 136 0.22 -32.24 1.04
C LYS A 136 -0.07 -33.08 -0.19
N LYS A 137 0.00 -34.40 -0.09
CA LYS A 137 -0.34 -35.32 -1.20
C LYS A 137 -1.85 -35.49 -1.41
N ASN A 138 -2.66 -35.05 -0.45
CA ASN A 138 -4.13 -35.07 -0.52
C ASN A 138 -4.64 -33.63 -0.32
N LEU A 139 -5.45 -33.15 -1.26
CA LEU A 139 -6.09 -31.84 -1.20
C LEU A 139 -7.58 -31.98 -1.44
N SER A 140 -8.37 -31.42 -0.56
CA SER A 140 -9.83 -31.46 -0.67
C SER A 140 -10.45 -30.18 -0.10
N VAL A 141 -11.64 -29.84 -0.57
CA VAL A 141 -12.46 -28.72 -0.08
C VAL A 141 -13.71 -29.31 0.59
N ARG A 142 -14.00 -28.88 1.80
CA ARG A 142 -15.24 -29.33 2.52
C ARG A 142 -16.47 -29.00 1.71
N VAL A 143 -17.43 -29.88 1.63
CA VAL A 143 -18.75 -29.64 1.02
C VAL A 143 -19.52 -28.63 1.88
N GLY A 144 -20.30 -27.75 1.25
CA GLY A 144 -21.08 -26.72 1.94
C GLY A 144 -20.28 -25.47 2.30
N LEU A 145 -19.05 -25.30 1.75
CA LEU A 145 -18.37 -24.03 1.82
C LEU A 145 -19.18 -22.97 1.08
N ASP A 146 -19.41 -21.83 1.71
CA ASP A 146 -20.01 -20.64 1.07
C ASP A 146 -19.37 -19.38 1.66
N ILE A 147 -18.44 -18.81 0.93
CA ILE A 147 -17.70 -17.61 1.31
C ILE A 147 -18.05 -16.51 0.32
N LEU A 148 -18.64 -15.43 0.80
CA LEU A 148 -18.81 -14.17 0.07
C LEU A 148 -17.81 -13.15 0.62
N LYS A 149 -16.98 -12.59 -0.25
CA LYS A 149 -16.06 -11.52 0.08
C LYS A 149 -16.30 -10.34 -0.86
N GLU A 150 -16.53 -9.19 -0.27
CA GLU A 150 -16.74 -7.92 -0.95
C GLU A 150 -15.79 -6.90 -0.33
N PRO A 151 -15.03 -6.14 -1.13
CA PRO A 151 -14.08 -5.19 -0.55
C PRO A 151 -14.79 -4.00 0.08
N ALA A 152 -14.25 -3.51 1.19
CA ALA A 152 -14.75 -2.32 1.86
C ALA A 152 -14.45 -1.05 1.05
N PHE A 153 -13.29 -0.97 0.41
CA PHE A 153 -12.91 0.13 -0.46
C PHE A 153 -13.00 -0.27 -1.93
N GLU A 154 -13.63 0.58 -2.75
CA GLU A 154 -13.77 0.38 -4.19
C GLU A 154 -12.41 0.47 -4.90
N ASN A 155 -11.64 1.53 -4.64
CA ASN A 155 -10.29 1.70 -5.16
C ASN A 155 -9.27 1.35 -4.09
N ARG A 156 -8.42 0.38 -4.41
CA ARG A 156 -7.36 -0.12 -3.54
C ARG A 156 -6.05 -0.03 -4.31
N LEU A 157 -5.34 1.10 -4.09
CA LEU A 157 -4.13 1.42 -4.82
C LEU A 157 -2.91 1.02 -3.99
N PRO A 158 -2.01 0.18 -4.52
CA PRO A 158 -0.76 -0.14 -3.85
C PRO A 158 0.32 0.89 -4.18
N SER A 159 1.19 1.18 -3.22
CA SER A 159 2.46 1.85 -3.42
C SER A 159 3.64 0.88 -3.54
N PHE A 160 3.41 -0.39 -3.30
CA PHE A 160 4.43 -1.44 -3.21
C PHE A 160 4.04 -2.71 -3.96
N GLY A 161 5.03 -3.54 -4.24
CA GLY A 161 4.86 -4.82 -4.91
C GLY A 161 4.70 -4.72 -6.43
N GLY A 162 4.82 -5.86 -7.10
CA GLY A 162 4.55 -5.99 -8.53
C GLY A 162 3.11 -6.38 -8.81
N PRO A 163 2.69 -6.41 -10.10
CA PRO A 163 1.31 -6.72 -10.48
C PRO A 163 0.79 -8.04 -9.93
N GLU A 164 1.63 -9.09 -9.87
CA GLU A 164 1.23 -10.41 -9.35
C GLU A 164 0.92 -10.36 -7.85
N LEU A 165 1.76 -9.71 -7.04
CA LEU A 165 1.51 -9.54 -5.61
C LEU A 165 0.29 -8.66 -5.37
N ASN A 166 0.12 -7.60 -6.17
CA ASN A 166 -1.03 -6.71 -6.07
C ASN A 166 -2.34 -7.47 -6.32
N ALA A 167 -2.40 -8.28 -7.37
CA ALA A 167 -3.56 -9.15 -7.63
C ALA A 167 -3.76 -10.20 -6.51
N CYS A 168 -2.69 -10.85 -6.06
CA CYS A 168 -2.73 -11.79 -4.94
C CYS A 168 -3.32 -11.18 -3.67
N TRP A 169 -2.99 -9.93 -3.40
CA TRP A 169 -3.44 -9.20 -2.22
C TRP A 169 -4.79 -8.50 -2.38
N GLY A 170 -5.39 -8.60 -3.56
CA GLY A 170 -6.70 -8.02 -3.83
C GLY A 170 -6.68 -6.51 -4.01
N PHE A 171 -5.53 -5.91 -4.34
CA PHE A 171 -5.48 -4.57 -4.92
C PHE A 171 -6.05 -4.62 -6.34
N ASN A 172 -6.70 -3.54 -6.77
CA ASN A 172 -7.27 -3.47 -8.12
C ASN A 172 -6.53 -2.53 -9.06
N PHE A 173 -5.40 -1.98 -8.60
CA PHE A 173 -4.51 -1.13 -9.37
C PHE A 173 -3.05 -1.61 -9.30
N THR A 174 -2.26 -1.14 -10.26
CA THR A 174 -0.79 -1.21 -10.27
C THR A 174 -0.21 0.00 -10.98
N GLY A 175 1.06 0.32 -10.75
CA GLY A 175 1.74 1.42 -11.43
C GLY A 175 1.79 1.22 -12.95
N TYR A 176 1.51 2.28 -13.70
CA TYR A 176 1.59 2.30 -15.16
C TYR A 176 3.03 2.03 -15.65
N SER A 177 3.17 1.33 -16.74
CA SER A 177 4.44 1.05 -17.40
C SER A 177 4.29 1.17 -18.92
N LYS A 178 5.30 1.68 -19.59
CA LYS A 178 5.38 1.70 -21.06
C LYS A 178 5.84 0.37 -21.65
N ASP A 179 6.33 -0.58 -20.83
CA ASP A 179 6.74 -1.90 -21.30
C ASP A 179 5.53 -2.70 -21.79
N PRO A 180 5.46 -3.07 -23.08
CA PRO A 180 4.31 -3.76 -23.66
C PRO A 180 4.04 -5.12 -22.98
N LYS A 181 5.08 -5.85 -22.59
CA LYS A 181 4.93 -7.15 -21.90
C LYS A 181 4.27 -6.98 -20.54
N ARG A 182 4.69 -5.93 -19.80
CA ARG A 182 4.08 -5.62 -18.52
C ARG A 182 2.62 -5.15 -18.70
N GLN A 183 2.32 -4.33 -19.71
CA GLN A 183 0.94 -3.92 -20.02
C GLN A 183 0.06 -5.12 -20.36
N GLU A 184 0.52 -6.03 -21.23
CA GLU A 184 -0.19 -7.26 -21.58
C GLU A 184 -0.47 -8.11 -20.34
N PHE A 185 0.54 -8.29 -19.47
CA PHE A 185 0.39 -9.03 -18.23
C PHE A 185 -0.64 -8.38 -17.30
N VAL A 186 -0.58 -7.06 -17.12
CA VAL A 186 -1.53 -6.29 -16.29
C VAL A 186 -2.97 -6.44 -16.80
N LYS A 187 -3.19 -6.35 -18.13
CA LYS A 187 -4.50 -6.61 -18.75
C LYS A 187 -4.96 -8.04 -18.51
N ARG A 188 -4.07 -9.02 -18.64
CA ARG A 188 -4.36 -10.44 -18.44
C ARG A 188 -4.82 -10.76 -17.02
N ILE A 189 -4.25 -10.12 -16.02
CA ILE A 189 -4.66 -10.30 -14.61
C ILE A 189 -5.81 -9.37 -14.18
N GLY A 190 -6.21 -8.41 -15.03
CA GLY A 190 -7.35 -7.54 -14.85
C GLY A 190 -7.14 -6.37 -13.88
N LEU A 191 -5.89 -5.97 -13.62
CA LEU A 191 -5.60 -4.77 -12.84
C LEU A 191 -5.76 -3.53 -13.69
N LYS A 192 -6.16 -2.44 -13.04
CA LYS A 192 -6.11 -1.08 -13.59
C LYS A 192 -4.71 -0.51 -13.39
N THR A 193 -4.37 0.48 -14.22
CA THR A 193 -3.09 1.19 -14.13
C THR A 193 -3.28 2.61 -13.60
N TRP A 194 -2.31 3.07 -12.80
CA TRP A 194 -2.28 4.45 -12.34
C TRP A 194 -0.96 5.13 -12.69
N ARG A 195 -1.03 6.45 -12.96
CA ARG A 195 0.12 7.34 -13.10
C ARG A 195 -0.16 8.63 -12.33
N TRP A 196 0.63 8.93 -11.33
CA TRP A 196 0.49 10.13 -10.51
C TRP A 196 1.86 10.67 -10.08
N GLY A 197 1.87 11.86 -9.53
CA GLY A 197 3.04 12.49 -8.93
C GLY A 197 3.08 13.99 -9.13
N HIS A 198 4.14 14.61 -8.61
CA HIS A 198 4.45 16.02 -8.77
C HIS A 198 4.92 16.30 -10.22
N ILE A 199 3.95 16.40 -11.14
CA ILE A 199 4.16 16.48 -12.57
C ILE A 199 4.29 17.94 -13.04
N TRP A 200 3.65 18.88 -12.34
CA TRP A 200 3.69 20.30 -12.73
C TRP A 200 5.10 20.86 -12.93
N PRO A 201 6.11 20.58 -12.08
CA PRO A 201 7.47 21.03 -12.34
C PRO A 201 8.02 20.58 -13.70
N GLN A 202 7.71 19.34 -14.11
CA GLN A 202 8.12 18.85 -15.43
C GLN A 202 7.39 19.57 -16.57
N LEU A 203 6.08 19.90 -16.38
CA LEU A 203 5.30 20.64 -17.36
C LEU A 203 5.79 22.07 -17.55
N ILE A 204 6.35 22.66 -16.49
CA ILE A 204 6.91 24.01 -16.52
C ILE A 204 8.32 23.99 -17.13
N GLU A 205 9.12 22.98 -16.78
CA GLU A 205 10.50 22.87 -17.26
C GLU A 205 10.61 22.40 -18.71
N TYR A 206 9.65 21.60 -19.20
CA TYR A 206 9.69 20.99 -20.53
C TYR A 206 8.39 21.16 -21.29
N GLN A 207 8.52 21.41 -22.61
CA GLN A 207 7.41 21.31 -23.53
C GLN A 207 7.29 19.88 -24.05
N PHE A 208 6.11 19.28 -23.92
CA PHE A 208 5.75 17.98 -24.47
C PHE A 208 4.97 18.14 -25.78
N PHE A 209 5.06 17.16 -26.65
CA PHE A 209 4.51 17.23 -27.99
C PHE A 209 3.53 16.10 -28.26
N ALA A 210 2.47 16.43 -29.01
CA ALA A 210 1.41 15.50 -29.37
C ALA A 210 1.88 14.31 -30.23
N ASP A 211 2.94 14.51 -31.00
CA ASP A 211 3.54 13.51 -31.90
C ASP A 211 4.50 12.54 -31.19
N GLY A 212 4.70 12.72 -29.89
CA GLY A 212 5.56 11.85 -29.08
C GLY A 212 7.08 12.08 -29.25
N ARG A 213 7.50 13.12 -29.98
CA ARG A 213 8.92 13.49 -30.04
C ARG A 213 9.45 13.86 -28.65
N PRO A 214 10.78 13.81 -28.42
CA PRO A 214 11.38 14.13 -27.14
C PRO A 214 10.99 15.54 -26.64
N PRO A 215 10.75 15.71 -25.34
CA PRO A 215 10.43 17.01 -24.77
C PRO A 215 11.60 17.98 -24.90
N VAL A 216 11.30 19.26 -25.06
CA VAL A 216 12.28 20.33 -25.20
C VAL A 216 12.24 21.20 -23.94
N LYS A 217 13.40 21.54 -23.40
CA LYS A 217 13.50 22.45 -22.26
C LYS A 217 12.96 23.82 -22.63
N MET A 218 12.13 24.40 -21.76
CA MET A 218 11.53 25.71 -21.98
C MET A 218 12.54 26.82 -21.81
N ASP A 219 12.52 27.78 -22.75
CA ASP A 219 13.16 29.06 -22.63
C ASP A 219 12.10 30.13 -22.34
N TYR A 220 12.27 30.85 -21.24
CA TYR A 220 11.36 31.90 -20.79
C TYR A 220 11.96 33.31 -21.03
N SER A 221 13.04 33.43 -21.78
CA SER A 221 13.71 34.74 -22.02
C SER A 221 12.78 35.76 -22.65
N ASP A 222 11.93 35.32 -23.60
CA ASP A 222 10.89 36.10 -24.28
C ASP A 222 9.49 35.99 -23.67
N LYS A 223 9.36 35.28 -22.55
CA LYS A 223 8.09 34.96 -21.85
C LYS A 223 8.14 35.28 -20.36
N GLN A 224 8.79 36.38 -20.01
CA GLN A 224 8.94 36.76 -18.60
C GLN A 224 7.60 37.01 -17.89
N ASP A 225 6.58 37.44 -18.60
CA ASP A 225 5.21 37.62 -18.10
C ASP A 225 4.46 36.33 -17.82
N TRP A 226 4.98 35.19 -18.31
CA TRP A 226 4.44 33.84 -17.97
C TRP A 226 4.90 33.38 -16.59
N LEU A 227 6.02 33.87 -16.09
CA LEU A 227 6.57 33.48 -14.80
C LEU A 227 5.76 34.07 -13.65
N PRO A 228 5.66 33.39 -12.53
CA PRO A 228 4.93 33.90 -11.37
C PRO A 228 5.68 35.10 -10.78
N ALA A 229 4.94 36.12 -10.38
CA ALA A 229 5.46 37.25 -9.62
C ALA A 229 5.39 36.94 -8.12
N ASP A 230 6.39 37.35 -7.37
CA ASP A 230 6.34 37.39 -5.91
C ASP A 230 5.51 38.62 -5.41
N GLU A 231 5.43 38.81 -4.10
CA GLU A 231 4.69 39.92 -3.48
C GLU A 231 5.19 41.30 -3.88
N LYS A 232 6.45 41.40 -4.29
CA LYS A 232 7.11 42.66 -4.77
C LYS A 232 6.95 42.84 -6.27
N GLY A 233 6.28 41.93 -6.97
CA GLY A 233 6.09 41.94 -8.41
C GLY A 233 7.29 41.42 -9.21
N VAL A 234 8.31 40.87 -8.53
CA VAL A 234 9.51 40.33 -9.20
C VAL A 234 9.18 38.95 -9.76
N ARG A 235 9.42 38.80 -11.07
CA ARG A 235 9.26 37.52 -11.77
C ARG A 235 10.56 36.75 -11.78
N ARG A 236 10.52 35.45 -11.50
CA ARG A 236 11.74 34.63 -11.40
C ARG A 236 11.85 33.68 -12.60
N PRO A 237 13.02 33.66 -13.26
CA PRO A 237 13.22 33.01 -14.55
C PRO A 237 13.49 31.50 -14.47
N ASN A 238 13.52 30.87 -13.29
CA ASN A 238 13.90 29.44 -13.19
C ASN A 238 13.10 28.68 -12.16
N PRO A 239 12.08 27.91 -12.57
CA PRO A 239 11.39 26.99 -11.70
C PRO A 239 12.28 25.79 -11.37
N SER A 240 12.85 25.73 -10.18
CA SER A 240 13.55 24.55 -9.68
C SER A 240 12.84 23.99 -8.43
N TRP A 241 13.08 22.73 -8.14
CA TRP A 241 12.59 22.11 -6.90
C TRP A 241 13.03 22.87 -5.64
N ASP A 242 14.17 23.52 -5.70
CA ASP A 242 14.77 24.27 -4.59
C ASP A 242 14.28 25.73 -4.50
N ALA A 243 13.49 26.19 -5.46
CA ALA A 243 12.98 27.56 -5.51
C ALA A 243 11.45 27.57 -5.48
N PRO A 244 10.80 27.63 -4.29
CA PRO A 244 9.34 27.57 -4.15
C PRO A 244 8.59 28.55 -5.07
N ALA A 245 9.07 29.77 -5.22
CA ALA A 245 8.45 30.80 -6.08
C ALA A 245 8.56 30.52 -7.59
N GLY A 246 9.24 29.45 -8.02
CA GLY A 246 9.45 29.14 -9.43
C GLY A 246 8.67 27.92 -9.94
N GLN A 247 7.80 27.31 -9.13
CA GLN A 247 7.16 26.03 -9.48
C GLN A 247 5.73 26.18 -10.01
N SER A 248 5.37 27.35 -10.48
CA SER A 248 4.08 27.73 -11.03
C SER A 248 4.27 28.67 -12.23
N LEU A 249 3.18 29.01 -12.90
CA LEU A 249 3.12 30.06 -13.90
C LEU A 249 2.13 31.15 -13.48
N CYS A 250 2.15 32.27 -14.20
CA CYS A 250 1.12 33.29 -14.06
C CYS A 250 -0.16 32.84 -14.79
N PHE A 251 -1.02 32.07 -14.13
CA PHE A 251 -2.23 31.52 -14.73
C PHE A 251 -3.32 32.59 -15.04
N SER A 252 -3.11 33.86 -14.66
CA SER A 252 -3.88 34.99 -15.17
C SER A 252 -3.37 35.50 -16.52
N ASN A 253 -2.23 35.02 -17.01
CA ASN A 253 -1.78 35.21 -18.37
C ASN A 253 -2.44 34.16 -19.26
N PRO A 254 -3.27 34.53 -20.24
CA PRO A 254 -4.05 33.57 -21.02
C PRO A 254 -3.20 32.65 -21.88
N ASP A 255 -2.07 33.15 -22.40
CA ASP A 255 -1.17 32.36 -23.26
C ASP A 255 -0.40 31.34 -22.44
N ALA A 256 0.11 31.73 -21.26
CA ALA A 256 0.75 30.81 -20.31
C ALA A 256 -0.21 29.73 -19.83
N PHE A 257 -1.45 30.10 -19.52
CA PHE A 257 -2.46 29.17 -19.07
C PHE A 257 -2.85 28.16 -20.17
N LYS A 258 -3.14 28.66 -21.37
CA LYS A 258 -3.47 27.80 -22.52
C LYS A 258 -2.33 26.83 -22.83
N TRP A 259 -1.10 27.36 -22.90
CA TRP A 259 0.09 26.53 -23.12
C TRP A 259 0.24 25.44 -22.05
N PHE A 260 0.06 25.78 -20.77
CA PHE A 260 0.20 24.82 -19.68
C PHE A 260 -0.81 23.68 -19.78
N VAL A 261 -2.08 23.99 -20.09
CA VAL A 261 -3.14 23.00 -20.28
C VAL A 261 -2.82 22.09 -21.47
N GLU A 262 -2.43 22.65 -22.62
CA GLU A 262 -2.03 21.88 -23.79
C GLU A 262 -0.83 20.98 -23.52
N ASN A 263 0.17 21.51 -22.77
CA ASN A 263 1.37 20.77 -22.40
C ASN A 263 1.05 19.60 -21.44
N ALA A 264 0.13 19.80 -20.50
CA ALA A 264 -0.35 18.73 -19.60
C ALA A 264 -1.05 17.62 -20.38
N VAL A 265 -1.90 17.96 -21.33
CA VAL A 265 -2.55 16.99 -22.22
C VAL A 265 -1.51 16.23 -23.06
N ASN A 266 -0.55 16.92 -23.66
CA ASN A 266 0.53 16.30 -24.41
C ASN A 266 1.35 15.34 -23.54
N TRP A 267 1.63 15.73 -22.29
CA TRP A 267 2.34 14.88 -21.33
C TRP A 267 1.60 13.56 -21.10
N VAL A 268 0.27 13.58 -20.91
CA VAL A 268 -0.54 12.35 -20.72
C VAL A 268 -0.42 11.46 -21.93
N PHE A 269 -0.70 12.00 -23.14
CA PHE A 269 -0.70 11.20 -24.36
C PHE A 269 0.71 10.70 -24.76
N THR A 270 1.76 11.36 -24.31
CA THR A 270 3.15 10.90 -24.51
C THR A 270 3.56 9.84 -23.47
N ASN A 271 3.10 9.97 -22.21
CA ASN A 271 3.65 9.17 -21.12
C ASN A 271 2.74 8.04 -20.64
N CYS A 272 1.41 8.20 -20.74
CA CYS A 272 0.45 7.23 -20.21
C CYS A 272 -0.93 7.33 -20.92
N PRO A 273 -0.98 7.20 -22.26
CA PRO A 273 -2.21 7.46 -23.05
C PRO A 273 -3.37 6.54 -22.72
N ASP A 274 -3.09 5.34 -22.25
CA ASP A 274 -4.04 4.28 -21.92
C ASP A 274 -4.07 3.94 -20.41
N ALA A 275 -3.56 4.83 -19.56
CA ALA A 275 -3.68 4.67 -18.12
C ALA A 275 -5.14 4.78 -17.68
N ASP A 276 -5.57 3.90 -16.77
CA ASP A 276 -6.94 3.94 -16.22
C ASP A 276 -7.14 5.12 -15.25
N TYR A 277 -6.04 5.63 -14.66
CA TYR A 277 -6.07 6.72 -13.70
C TYR A 277 -4.80 7.58 -13.83
N VAL A 278 -4.97 8.89 -13.95
CA VAL A 278 -3.88 9.88 -13.98
C VAL A 278 -4.17 10.97 -12.96
N SER A 279 -3.19 11.31 -12.13
CA SER A 279 -3.26 12.47 -11.23
C SER A 279 -1.99 13.31 -11.33
N MET A 280 -2.16 14.60 -11.58
CA MET A 280 -1.07 15.55 -11.73
C MET A 280 -1.03 16.50 -10.55
N TRP A 281 0.06 16.47 -9.80
CA TRP A 281 0.22 17.30 -8.63
C TRP A 281 1.15 18.49 -8.93
N SER A 282 0.90 19.59 -8.21
CA SER A 282 1.85 20.69 -8.10
C SER A 282 3.17 20.22 -7.49
N ALA A 283 4.12 21.12 -7.33
CA ALA A 283 5.37 20.82 -6.64
C ALA A 283 5.14 20.37 -5.19
N ASP A 284 6.07 19.59 -4.67
CA ASP A 284 6.07 19.12 -3.27
C ASP A 284 6.54 20.22 -2.33
N THR A 285 5.72 21.25 -2.17
CA THR A 285 5.99 22.42 -1.32
C THR A 285 4.82 22.72 -0.42
N ALA A 286 5.09 23.38 0.70
CA ALA A 286 4.08 23.75 1.69
C ALA A 286 3.03 24.74 1.13
N ASP A 287 3.36 25.50 0.10
CA ASP A 287 2.44 26.35 -0.63
C ASP A 287 2.42 25.97 -2.12
N LEU A 288 1.43 26.46 -2.86
CA LEU A 288 1.33 26.22 -4.30
C LEU A 288 2.21 27.17 -5.12
N SER A 289 2.98 28.03 -4.47
CA SER A 289 3.86 29.04 -5.10
C SER A 289 3.15 29.83 -6.21
N LEU A 290 1.89 30.20 -5.99
CA LEU A 290 1.06 30.87 -6.97
C LEU A 290 1.52 32.31 -7.21
N CYS A 291 1.29 32.79 -8.42
CA CYS A 291 1.64 34.14 -8.85
C CYS A 291 0.91 35.21 -7.99
N GLN A 292 1.67 36.16 -7.46
CA GLN A 292 1.19 37.27 -6.64
C GLN A 292 1.02 38.58 -7.43
N CYS A 293 0.98 38.52 -8.77
CA CYS A 293 0.71 39.72 -9.57
C CYS A 293 -0.72 40.24 -9.35
N GLU A 294 -0.92 41.51 -9.67
CA GLU A 294 -2.18 42.20 -9.44
C GLU A 294 -3.40 41.51 -10.08
N LYS A 295 -3.25 41.00 -11.32
CA LYS A 295 -4.31 40.25 -12.00
C LYS A 295 -4.69 38.95 -11.30
N CYS A 296 -3.70 38.25 -10.69
CA CYS A 296 -3.97 37.04 -9.92
C CYS A 296 -4.67 37.36 -8.59
N LYS A 297 -4.22 38.43 -7.91
CA LYS A 297 -4.83 38.88 -6.63
C LYS A 297 -6.26 39.38 -6.81
N GLN A 298 -6.55 40.13 -7.88
CA GLN A 298 -7.90 40.67 -8.15
C GLN A 298 -8.97 39.59 -8.35
N ARG A 299 -8.59 38.34 -8.67
CA ARG A 299 -9.55 37.24 -8.72
C ARG A 299 -10.10 36.86 -7.34
N GLY A 300 -9.37 37.14 -6.27
CA GLY A 300 -9.77 36.78 -4.91
C GLY A 300 -9.89 35.28 -4.67
N TRP A 301 -9.26 34.47 -5.51
CA TRP A 301 -9.31 33.01 -5.43
C TRP A 301 -8.33 32.47 -4.39
N THR A 302 -8.78 31.45 -3.65
CA THR A 302 -7.91 30.65 -2.78
C THR A 302 -6.93 29.83 -3.64
N PRO A 303 -5.83 29.33 -3.06
CA PRO A 303 -4.94 28.40 -3.76
C PRO A 303 -5.69 27.19 -4.34
N THR A 304 -6.66 26.65 -3.60
CA THR A 304 -7.49 25.53 -4.07
C THR A 304 -8.41 25.91 -5.21
N ASP A 305 -8.96 27.14 -5.24
CA ASP A 305 -9.76 27.62 -6.38
C ASP A 305 -8.92 27.62 -7.66
N TRP A 306 -7.68 28.12 -7.62
CA TRP A 306 -6.75 28.07 -8.75
C TRP A 306 -6.45 26.64 -9.17
N TYR A 307 -6.16 25.78 -8.21
CA TYR A 307 -5.82 24.39 -8.46
C TYR A 307 -6.96 23.64 -9.15
N ILE A 308 -8.18 23.76 -8.64
CA ILE A 308 -9.38 23.12 -9.22
C ILE A 308 -9.70 23.72 -10.61
N HIS A 309 -9.56 25.05 -10.78
CA HIS A 309 -9.75 25.67 -12.10
C HIS A 309 -8.81 25.07 -13.16
N ILE A 310 -7.53 24.95 -12.85
CA ILE A 310 -6.51 24.38 -13.72
C ILE A 310 -6.83 22.92 -14.04
N HIS A 311 -7.19 22.13 -13.04
CA HIS A 311 -7.55 20.73 -13.22
C HIS A 311 -8.81 20.55 -14.06
N ASN A 312 -9.80 21.40 -13.89
CA ASN A 312 -11.01 21.40 -14.73
C ASN A 312 -10.67 21.63 -16.21
N GLU A 313 -9.81 22.60 -16.53
CA GLU A 313 -9.43 22.89 -17.91
C GLU A 313 -8.58 21.76 -18.52
N ILE A 314 -7.63 21.20 -17.75
CA ILE A 314 -6.88 20.02 -18.19
C ILE A 314 -7.84 18.86 -18.46
N TRP A 315 -8.81 18.61 -17.57
CA TRP A 315 -9.77 17.54 -17.73
C TRP A 315 -10.64 17.71 -18.98
N ARG A 316 -11.18 18.93 -19.23
CA ARG A 316 -11.93 19.23 -20.46
C ARG A 316 -11.11 18.92 -21.71
N ALA A 317 -9.85 19.35 -21.71
CA ALA A 317 -8.95 19.15 -22.85
C ALA A 317 -8.57 17.66 -23.04
N LEU A 318 -8.36 16.92 -21.96
CA LEU A 318 -8.13 15.47 -22.00
C LEU A 318 -9.33 14.73 -22.59
N LYS A 319 -10.56 15.07 -22.14
CA LYS A 319 -11.81 14.48 -22.65
C LYS A 319 -12.02 14.82 -24.12
N ALA A 320 -11.84 16.06 -24.51
CA ALA A 320 -11.95 16.51 -25.91
C ALA A 320 -11.00 15.75 -26.83
N ARG A 321 -9.82 15.38 -26.34
CA ARG A 321 -8.82 14.59 -27.08
C ARG A 321 -9.04 13.07 -26.98
N GLY A 322 -10.06 12.62 -26.24
CA GLY A 322 -10.47 11.22 -26.18
C GLY A 322 -9.82 10.38 -25.09
N PHE A 323 -9.22 10.97 -24.06
CA PHE A 323 -8.76 10.23 -22.89
C PHE A 323 -9.92 9.48 -22.23
N LYS A 324 -9.69 8.21 -21.85
CA LYS A 324 -10.73 7.31 -21.32
C LYS A 324 -10.59 7.02 -19.83
N GLY A 325 -9.45 7.36 -19.23
CA GLY A 325 -9.19 7.12 -17.81
C GLY A 325 -9.88 8.14 -16.90
N VAL A 326 -9.68 7.96 -15.60
CA VAL A 326 -10.06 8.90 -14.55
C VAL A 326 -8.95 9.92 -14.36
N PHE A 327 -9.31 11.18 -14.14
CA PHE A 327 -8.36 12.24 -13.84
C PHE A 327 -8.54 12.74 -12.41
N GLY A 328 -7.48 12.62 -11.60
CA GLY A 328 -7.51 12.97 -10.19
C GLY A 328 -6.79 14.28 -9.86
N TRP A 329 -7.20 14.89 -8.77
CA TRP A 329 -6.48 15.98 -8.12
C TRP A 329 -6.15 15.63 -6.68
N ILE A 330 -5.18 16.32 -6.08
CA ILE A 330 -4.77 16.09 -4.70
C ILE A 330 -5.15 17.29 -3.82
N ALA A 331 -5.78 17.01 -2.68
CA ALA A 331 -5.92 17.97 -1.58
C ALA A 331 -4.71 17.78 -0.66
N TYR A 332 -3.75 18.70 -0.74
CA TYR A 332 -2.43 18.54 -0.14
C TYR A 332 -1.78 19.90 0.11
N HIS A 333 -1.22 20.12 1.28
CA HIS A 333 -0.56 21.38 1.66
C HIS A 333 -1.41 22.62 1.32
N GLY A 334 -0.97 23.50 0.43
CA GLY A 334 -1.68 24.73 0.06
C GLY A 334 -3.07 24.51 -0.55
N SER A 335 -3.42 23.29 -0.97
CA SER A 335 -4.75 22.92 -1.50
C SER A 335 -5.54 21.97 -0.56
N GLU A 336 -5.19 21.90 0.72
CA GLU A 336 -5.90 21.05 1.69
C GLU A 336 -7.34 21.46 1.95
N GLU A 337 -7.63 22.77 1.97
CA GLU A 337 -8.99 23.29 2.17
C GLU A 337 -9.81 23.19 0.89
N PRO A 338 -11.12 22.91 0.96
CA PRO A 338 -11.98 22.95 -0.23
C PRO A 338 -11.96 24.32 -0.92
N PRO A 339 -12.16 24.37 -2.24
CA PRO A 339 -12.26 25.63 -2.96
C PRO A 339 -13.50 26.42 -2.48
N GLN A 340 -13.44 27.75 -2.55
CA GLN A 340 -14.51 28.63 -2.09
C GLN A 340 -15.40 29.15 -3.23
N GLN A 341 -14.82 29.35 -4.41
CA GLN A 341 -15.51 29.99 -5.53
C GLN A 341 -15.57 29.09 -6.77
N VAL A 342 -14.59 28.24 -6.99
CA VAL A 342 -14.53 27.37 -8.16
C VAL A 342 -15.21 26.03 -7.84
N LYS A 343 -16.09 25.59 -8.75
CA LYS A 343 -16.75 24.29 -8.67
C LYS A 343 -16.02 23.25 -9.51
N LEU A 344 -16.03 22.01 -9.06
CA LEU A 344 -15.66 20.88 -9.91
C LEU A 344 -16.64 20.74 -11.07
N LEU A 345 -16.15 20.19 -12.19
CA LEU A 345 -16.99 19.86 -13.33
C LEU A 345 -18.09 18.85 -12.95
N GLU A 346 -19.29 19.01 -13.51
CA GLU A 346 -20.50 18.27 -13.12
C GLU A 346 -20.44 16.77 -13.44
N ASP A 347 -19.62 16.35 -14.40
CA ASP A 347 -19.57 14.95 -14.80
C ASP A 347 -18.57 14.10 -13.98
N GLY A 348 -18.49 14.37 -12.69
CA GLY A 348 -17.49 13.89 -11.73
C GLY A 348 -17.30 12.37 -11.57
N ARG A 349 -17.90 11.51 -12.42
CA ARG A 349 -17.66 10.04 -12.34
C ARG A 349 -16.27 9.63 -12.77
N GLU A 350 -15.64 10.45 -13.63
CA GLU A 350 -14.30 10.21 -14.19
C GLU A 350 -13.25 11.10 -13.51
N MET A 351 -13.57 11.62 -12.33
CA MET A 351 -12.67 12.37 -11.48
C MET A 351 -12.49 11.68 -10.12
N ASP A 352 -11.36 11.92 -9.50
CA ASP A 352 -11.02 11.40 -8.18
C ASP A 352 -10.37 12.47 -7.31
N LEU A 353 -10.81 12.57 -6.06
CA LEU A 353 -10.11 13.32 -5.03
C LEU A 353 -9.12 12.39 -4.33
N LEU A 354 -7.84 12.76 -4.36
CA LEU A 354 -6.83 12.25 -3.43
C LEU A 354 -6.73 13.20 -2.23
N TYR A 355 -7.21 12.76 -1.09
CA TYR A 355 -7.12 13.51 0.17
C TYR A 355 -5.87 13.07 0.93
N ALA A 356 -4.88 13.95 1.03
CA ALA A 356 -3.55 13.64 1.55
C ALA A 356 -3.24 14.43 2.83
N PRO A 357 -3.56 13.91 4.03
CA PRO A 357 -3.36 14.61 5.31
C PRO A 357 -1.91 14.48 5.80
N ARG A 358 -0.92 14.87 4.99
CA ARG A 358 0.49 14.68 5.30
C ARG A 358 0.96 15.34 6.59
N PRO A 359 0.62 16.62 6.88
CA PRO A 359 1.05 17.26 8.13
C PRO A 359 0.54 16.56 9.38
N ARG A 360 -0.58 15.86 9.26
CA ARG A 360 -1.10 15.04 10.33
C ARG A 360 -0.18 13.83 10.60
N GLY A 361 0.18 13.09 9.55
CA GLY A 361 0.93 11.84 9.63
C GLY A 361 0.40 10.90 10.73
N ALA A 362 -0.39 9.89 10.39
CA ALA A 362 -1.02 8.98 11.34
C ALA A 362 -0.07 8.46 12.42
N SER A 363 1.18 8.23 12.04
CA SER A 363 2.26 7.80 12.92
C SER A 363 2.76 8.86 13.90
N MET A 364 2.48 10.16 13.64
CA MET A 364 2.95 11.27 14.49
C MET A 364 1.94 11.70 15.54
N HIS A 365 0.66 11.55 15.27
CA HIS A 365 -0.42 12.10 16.09
C HIS A 365 -1.43 11.04 16.54
N GLY A 366 -1.13 9.75 16.29
CA GLY A 366 -2.06 8.64 16.55
C GLY A 366 -3.26 8.64 15.59
N PRO A 367 -4.29 7.81 15.84
CA PRO A 367 -5.43 7.71 14.94
C PRO A 367 -6.19 9.03 14.83
N ILE A 368 -6.72 9.32 13.65
CA ILE A 368 -7.45 10.56 13.33
C ILE A 368 -8.64 10.82 14.27
N THR A 369 -9.13 9.79 14.93
CA THR A 369 -10.26 9.82 15.86
C THR A 369 -9.91 10.30 17.26
N ASN A 370 -8.62 10.39 17.62
CA ASN A 370 -8.21 10.88 18.93
C ASN A 370 -8.37 12.42 19.09
N ASP A 371 -8.24 12.92 20.31
CA ASP A 371 -8.46 14.34 20.64
C ASP A 371 -7.25 15.25 20.42
N HIS A 372 -6.22 14.79 19.73
CA HIS A 372 -5.09 15.65 19.38
C HIS A 372 -5.55 16.79 18.47
N SER A 373 -5.11 18.03 18.73
CA SER A 373 -5.58 19.23 18.03
C SER A 373 -5.41 19.15 16.51
N VAL A 374 -4.30 18.58 16.03
CA VAL A 374 -4.05 18.35 14.61
C VAL A 374 -5.10 17.41 14.02
N ASN A 375 -5.41 16.30 14.69
CA ASN A 375 -6.42 15.35 14.23
C ASN A 375 -7.83 15.97 14.23
N THR A 376 -8.14 16.81 15.23
CA THR A 376 -9.40 17.56 15.28
C THR A 376 -9.53 18.49 14.08
N ALA A 377 -8.49 19.26 13.75
CA ALA A 377 -8.49 20.15 12.59
C ALA A 377 -8.71 19.36 11.26
N TYR A 378 -8.07 18.19 11.11
CA TYR A 378 -8.29 17.35 9.93
C TYR A 378 -9.69 16.73 9.87
N ARG A 379 -10.30 16.34 11.00
CA ARG A 379 -11.71 15.92 11.03
C ARG A 379 -12.64 17.02 10.56
N GLU A 380 -12.43 18.26 11.00
CA GLU A 380 -13.19 19.42 10.54
C GLU A 380 -12.97 19.72 9.06
N ASN A 381 -11.74 19.62 8.58
CA ASN A 381 -11.41 19.77 7.17
C ASN A 381 -12.14 18.71 6.31
N ILE A 382 -12.14 17.46 6.74
CA ILE A 382 -12.89 16.38 6.06
C ILE A 382 -14.39 16.69 6.01
N GLN A 383 -14.98 17.27 7.05
CA GLN A 383 -16.38 17.68 7.01
C GLN A 383 -16.64 18.80 5.99
N ARG A 384 -15.71 19.76 5.84
CA ARG A 384 -15.79 20.80 4.80
C ARG A 384 -15.71 20.18 3.41
N TRP A 385 -14.79 19.26 3.16
CA TRP A 385 -14.72 18.52 1.90
C TRP A 385 -15.97 17.69 1.63
N ARG A 386 -16.49 16.99 2.64
CA ARG A 386 -17.74 16.22 2.52
C ARG A 386 -18.92 17.08 2.11
N LYS A 387 -19.03 18.28 2.68
CA LYS A 387 -20.06 19.26 2.30
C LYS A 387 -19.88 19.73 0.85
N TYR A 388 -18.65 20.09 0.47
CA TYR A 388 -18.33 20.54 -0.88
C TYR A 388 -18.61 19.44 -1.94
N LEU A 389 -18.32 18.19 -1.62
CA LEU A 389 -18.48 17.02 -2.49
C LEU A 389 -19.82 16.29 -2.30
N SER A 390 -20.87 16.95 -1.77
CA SER A 390 -22.16 16.27 -1.49
C SER A 390 -22.76 15.60 -2.71
N ASP A 391 -22.67 16.23 -3.89
CA ASP A 391 -23.21 15.73 -5.16
C ASP A 391 -22.17 15.05 -6.05
N PHE A 392 -20.93 14.97 -5.57
CA PHE A 392 -19.82 14.39 -6.32
C PHE A 392 -19.97 12.87 -6.45
N LYS A 393 -19.95 12.36 -7.68
CA LYS A 393 -20.13 10.94 -8.02
C LYS A 393 -18.84 10.18 -8.29
N GLY A 394 -17.72 10.89 -8.33
CA GLY A 394 -16.40 10.30 -8.48
C GLY A 394 -15.92 9.61 -7.20
N THR A 395 -14.75 9.02 -7.27
CA THR A 395 -14.12 8.40 -6.09
C THR A 395 -13.50 9.46 -5.18
N LYS A 396 -13.45 9.16 -3.91
CA LYS A 396 -12.78 9.93 -2.87
C LYS A 396 -11.76 9.02 -2.23
N THR A 397 -10.51 9.16 -2.62
CA THR A 397 -9.41 8.30 -2.19
C THR A 397 -8.62 9.00 -1.08
N VAL A 398 -8.44 8.32 0.03
CA VAL A 398 -7.49 8.73 1.08
C VAL A 398 -6.09 8.37 0.64
N PHE A 399 -5.17 9.32 0.75
CA PHE A 399 -3.74 9.15 0.52
C PHE A 399 -3.03 9.27 1.88
N GLU A 400 -2.93 8.15 2.60
CA GLU A 400 -2.28 8.10 3.91
C GLU A 400 -0.76 7.84 3.83
N TYR A 401 -0.09 7.95 4.95
CA TYR A 401 1.36 7.89 5.10
C TYR A 401 1.78 6.82 6.11
N TYR A 402 1.11 5.66 6.10
CA TYR A 402 1.35 4.58 7.07
C TYR A 402 2.75 3.95 6.95
N PHE A 403 3.28 3.90 5.73
CA PHE A 403 4.56 3.25 5.45
C PHE A 403 5.61 4.22 4.88
N ASP A 404 5.36 5.52 4.97
CA ASP A 404 6.32 6.55 4.53
C ASP A 404 7.54 6.58 5.45
N LEU A 405 8.60 5.86 5.06
CA LEU A 405 9.85 5.82 5.83
C LEU A 405 10.60 7.15 5.84
N VAL A 406 10.37 8.03 4.87
CA VAL A 406 10.95 9.38 4.88
C VAL A 406 10.35 10.18 6.02
N LEU A 407 9.03 10.15 6.17
CA LEU A 407 8.33 10.81 7.28
C LEU A 407 8.63 10.11 8.62
N LEU A 408 8.53 8.78 8.64
CA LEU A 408 8.75 7.98 9.84
C LEU A 408 10.21 7.99 10.31
N GLY A 409 11.16 8.07 9.40
CA GLY A 409 12.60 8.11 9.72
C GLY A 409 13.00 9.32 10.57
N HIS A 410 12.19 10.38 10.58
CA HIS A 410 12.39 11.55 11.44
C HIS A 410 11.99 11.33 12.89
N LEU A 411 11.32 10.22 13.19
CA LEU A 411 10.84 9.90 14.53
C LEU A 411 11.65 8.75 15.13
N PRO A 412 12.05 8.83 16.40
CA PRO A 412 12.72 7.74 17.07
C PRO A 412 11.97 6.42 16.95
N ALA A 413 10.67 6.45 17.22
CA ALA A 413 9.81 5.28 17.11
C ALA A 413 9.51 4.88 15.64
N GLY A 414 9.51 5.82 14.71
CA GLY A 414 9.32 5.57 13.28
C GLY A 414 10.43 4.71 12.68
N ARG A 415 11.65 4.84 13.19
CA ARG A 415 12.80 4.01 12.81
C ARG A 415 12.59 2.52 13.06
N THR A 416 11.62 2.14 13.88
CA THR A 416 11.34 0.73 14.19
C THR A 416 10.51 0.01 13.13
N PHE A 417 9.94 0.73 12.16
CA PHE A 417 9.03 0.19 11.15
C PHE A 417 7.72 -0.41 11.71
N LEU A 418 7.32 -0.03 12.92
CA LEU A 418 6.15 -0.59 13.59
C LEU A 418 4.94 0.35 13.65
N ILE A 419 5.08 1.60 13.22
CA ILE A 419 3.99 2.58 13.23
C ILE A 419 3.36 2.73 11.83
N PRO A 420 2.03 2.96 11.73
CA PRO A 420 1.03 2.89 12.80
C PRO A 420 0.75 1.45 13.23
N LYS A 421 0.12 1.28 14.39
CA LYS A 421 -0.34 -0.03 14.83
C LYS A 421 -1.49 -0.53 13.94
N PRO A 422 -1.64 -1.84 13.75
CA PRO A 422 -2.78 -2.38 12.99
C PRO A 422 -4.15 -1.93 13.50
N GLU A 423 -4.28 -1.75 14.80
CA GLU A 423 -5.50 -1.27 15.46
C GLU A 423 -5.83 0.17 15.06
N ASP A 424 -4.81 1.05 15.01
CA ASP A 424 -4.95 2.44 14.58
C ASP A 424 -5.37 2.50 13.09
N MET A 425 -4.74 1.70 12.23
CA MET A 425 -5.14 1.60 10.81
C MET A 425 -6.59 1.18 10.65
N LYS A 426 -7.04 0.19 11.44
CA LYS A 426 -8.43 -0.28 11.43
C LYS A 426 -9.40 0.83 11.83
N GLU A 427 -9.11 1.56 12.89
CA GLU A 427 -9.93 2.65 13.39
C GLU A 427 -10.05 3.77 12.36
N GLU A 428 -8.94 4.20 11.77
CA GLU A 428 -8.90 5.23 10.74
C GLU A 428 -9.63 4.84 9.46
N MET A 429 -9.43 3.63 8.97
CA MET A 429 -10.13 3.16 7.77
C MET A 429 -11.65 3.11 7.97
N ARG A 430 -12.12 2.72 9.16
CA ARG A 430 -13.54 2.79 9.53
C ARG A 430 -14.04 4.22 9.55
N PHE A 431 -13.26 5.15 10.11
CA PHE A 431 -13.59 6.56 10.11
C PHE A 431 -13.71 7.09 8.68
N TYR A 432 -12.71 6.90 7.83
CA TYR A 432 -12.74 7.40 6.45
C TYR A 432 -13.93 6.85 5.65
N LEU A 433 -14.22 5.56 5.77
CA LEU A 433 -15.43 4.98 5.16
C LEU A 433 -16.71 5.66 5.64
N SER A 434 -16.82 5.95 6.96
CA SER A 434 -17.98 6.64 7.54
C SER A 434 -18.14 8.07 7.01
N GLN A 435 -17.04 8.68 6.55
CA GLN A 435 -17.04 10.00 5.91
C GLN A 435 -17.30 9.95 4.39
N GLY A 436 -17.50 8.77 3.83
CA GLY A 436 -17.83 8.57 2.41
C GLY A 436 -16.61 8.47 1.49
N PHE A 437 -15.41 8.26 2.02
CA PHE A 437 -14.26 7.86 1.21
C PHE A 437 -14.41 6.40 0.78
N ASN A 438 -14.23 6.12 -0.50
CA ASN A 438 -14.39 4.80 -1.09
C ASN A 438 -13.14 4.29 -1.80
N GLY A 439 -12.04 5.04 -1.74
CA GLY A 439 -10.72 4.65 -2.20
C GLY A 439 -9.66 4.80 -1.11
N PHE A 440 -8.61 4.00 -1.19
CA PHE A 440 -7.48 4.08 -0.27
C PHE A 440 -6.16 3.85 -0.99
N PHE A 441 -5.22 4.72 -0.74
CA PHE A 441 -3.83 4.66 -1.16
C PHE A 441 -2.92 4.95 0.04
N ASP A 442 -1.78 4.31 0.09
CA ASP A 442 -0.77 4.57 1.11
C ASP A 442 0.55 4.99 0.48
N CYS A 443 1.16 6.04 1.01
CA CYS A 443 2.49 6.48 0.64
C CYS A 443 3.54 5.57 1.27
N ASP A 444 4.45 5.02 0.47
CA ASP A 444 5.46 4.07 0.92
C ASP A 444 6.82 4.33 0.23
N PRO A 445 7.44 5.49 0.43
CA PRO A 445 8.79 5.74 -0.03
C PRO A 445 9.85 5.27 1.01
N PRO A 446 10.92 4.63 0.55
CA PRO A 446 11.10 4.02 -0.74
C PRO A 446 10.19 2.79 -0.86
N SER A 447 9.53 2.67 -2.01
CA SER A 447 8.49 1.66 -2.20
C SER A 447 9.04 0.24 -2.12
N GLY A 448 8.39 -0.62 -1.32
CA GLY A 448 8.60 -2.06 -1.37
C GLY A 448 9.14 -2.74 -0.12
N SER A 449 9.54 -1.99 0.90
CA SER A 449 10.06 -2.61 2.14
C SER A 449 9.00 -3.39 2.90
N PHE A 450 9.28 -4.68 3.12
CA PHE A 450 8.52 -5.57 4.01
C PHE A 450 9.29 -5.89 5.30
N PHE A 451 10.30 -5.12 5.61
CA PHE A 451 11.12 -5.28 6.80
C PHE A 451 10.40 -4.77 8.06
N PRO A 452 10.50 -5.43 9.21
CA PRO A 452 11.21 -6.68 9.49
C PRO A 452 10.42 -7.93 9.08
N ASP A 453 9.13 -7.81 8.89
CA ASP A 453 8.21 -8.85 8.45
C ASP A 453 7.01 -8.23 7.70
N PRO A 454 6.29 -9.00 6.90
CA PRO A 454 5.18 -8.48 6.11
C PRO A 454 3.89 -8.24 6.91
N LEU A 455 3.83 -8.49 8.22
CA LEU A 455 2.61 -8.50 9.03
C LEU A 455 1.76 -7.23 8.87
N ARG A 456 2.40 -6.05 8.99
CA ARG A 456 1.67 -4.77 8.96
C ARG A 456 1.03 -4.50 7.60
N LYS A 457 1.79 -4.66 6.52
CA LYS A 457 1.29 -4.49 5.15
C LYS A 457 0.24 -5.56 4.79
N TRP A 458 0.42 -6.77 5.29
CA TRP A 458 -0.56 -7.83 5.11
C TRP A 458 -1.88 -7.55 5.86
N ILE A 459 -1.84 -7.03 7.09
CA ILE A 459 -3.04 -6.59 7.80
C ILE A 459 -3.67 -5.39 7.09
N TYR A 460 -2.88 -4.40 6.66
CA TYR A 460 -3.34 -3.27 5.86
C TYR A 460 -4.17 -3.72 4.66
N ARG A 461 -3.64 -4.65 3.84
CA ARG A 461 -4.38 -5.16 2.68
C ARG A 461 -5.68 -5.87 3.06
N LYS A 462 -5.71 -6.58 4.19
CA LYS A 462 -6.93 -7.24 4.69
C LYS A 462 -7.98 -6.23 5.16
N LEU A 463 -7.56 -5.13 5.77
CA LEU A 463 -8.44 -4.04 6.18
C LEU A 463 -9.09 -3.32 5.00
N LEU A 464 -8.46 -3.25 3.84
CA LEU A 464 -9.07 -2.71 2.61
C LEU A 464 -10.26 -3.56 2.13
N TRP A 465 -10.30 -4.83 2.52
CA TRP A 465 -11.41 -5.75 2.24
C TRP A 465 -12.43 -5.82 3.38
N ASP A 466 -11.95 -5.80 4.62
CA ASP A 466 -12.80 -5.94 5.80
C ASP A 466 -12.28 -5.07 6.95
N VAL A 467 -12.89 -3.91 7.13
CA VAL A 467 -12.55 -2.99 8.22
C VAL A 467 -12.99 -3.49 9.60
N ASN A 468 -13.70 -4.62 9.66
CA ASN A 468 -14.07 -5.28 10.91
C ASN A 468 -13.17 -6.49 11.24
N LEU A 469 -12.08 -6.67 10.49
CA LEU A 469 -11.09 -7.72 10.70
C LEU A 469 -10.75 -7.90 12.19
N ASP A 470 -10.77 -9.14 12.68
CA ASP A 470 -10.20 -9.49 13.98
C ASP A 470 -8.66 -9.47 13.86
N ILE A 471 -8.06 -8.37 14.33
CA ILE A 471 -6.61 -8.15 14.26
C ILE A 471 -5.85 -9.23 15.03
N GLU A 472 -6.34 -9.62 16.22
CA GLU A 472 -5.67 -10.63 17.03
C GLU A 472 -5.73 -12.03 16.40
N ALA A 473 -6.87 -12.39 15.78
CA ALA A 473 -6.95 -13.62 14.99
C ALA A 473 -5.99 -13.59 13.80
N ALA A 474 -5.89 -12.45 13.11
CA ALA A 474 -4.95 -12.27 12.01
C ALA A 474 -3.49 -12.38 12.48
N LYS A 475 -3.11 -11.75 13.59
CA LYS A 475 -1.78 -11.89 14.21
C LYS A 475 -1.48 -13.35 14.56
N ARG A 476 -2.42 -14.06 15.18
CA ARG A 476 -2.26 -15.50 15.49
C ARG A 476 -2.01 -16.33 14.25
N ASP A 477 -2.82 -16.16 13.19
CA ASP A 477 -2.62 -16.86 11.91
C ASP A 477 -1.24 -16.57 11.31
N PHE A 478 -0.83 -15.28 11.33
CA PHE A 478 0.47 -14.88 10.83
C PHE A 478 1.61 -15.56 11.57
N PHE A 479 1.72 -15.37 12.88
CA PHE A 479 2.83 -15.91 13.65
C PHE A 479 2.91 -17.44 13.55
N GLN A 480 1.75 -18.11 13.66
CA GLN A 480 1.69 -19.57 13.61
C GLN A 480 2.17 -20.12 12.26
N ASN A 481 1.74 -19.54 11.15
CA ASN A 481 2.10 -20.05 9.82
C ASN A 481 3.44 -19.51 9.31
N TYR A 482 3.80 -18.26 9.67
CA TYR A 482 5.03 -17.63 9.18
C TYR A 482 6.28 -18.10 9.94
N TYR A 483 6.19 -18.32 11.25
CA TYR A 483 7.31 -18.73 12.10
C TYR A 483 7.20 -20.18 12.62
N GLY A 484 6.11 -20.87 12.36
CA GLY A 484 5.93 -22.28 12.71
C GLY A 484 6.22 -22.60 14.19
N PRO A 485 7.12 -23.56 14.50
CA PRO A 485 7.45 -23.94 15.88
C PRO A 485 8.03 -22.79 16.73
N ALA A 486 8.60 -21.77 16.11
CA ALA A 486 9.16 -20.60 16.79
C ALA A 486 8.13 -19.48 17.04
N ALA A 487 6.91 -19.61 16.58
CA ALA A 487 5.86 -18.58 16.59
C ALA A 487 5.71 -17.88 17.94
N LYS A 488 5.67 -18.65 19.05
CA LYS A 488 5.50 -18.09 20.40
C LYS A 488 6.66 -17.17 20.77
N ILE A 489 7.89 -17.63 20.58
CA ILE A 489 9.10 -16.86 20.96
C ILE A 489 9.18 -15.59 20.12
N VAL A 490 9.02 -15.70 18.79
CA VAL A 490 9.14 -14.56 17.89
C VAL A 490 8.03 -13.54 18.15
N ARG A 491 6.81 -13.98 18.43
CA ARG A 491 5.70 -13.10 18.80
C ARG A 491 6.00 -12.33 20.09
N GLU A 492 6.42 -13.03 21.14
CA GLU A 492 6.78 -12.42 22.43
C GLU A 492 7.90 -11.40 22.27
N VAL A 493 8.95 -11.73 21.52
CA VAL A 493 10.04 -10.79 21.23
C VAL A 493 9.54 -9.56 20.48
N ARG A 494 8.77 -9.74 19.41
CA ARG A 494 8.26 -8.64 18.60
C ARG A 494 7.34 -7.71 19.38
N GLU A 495 6.41 -8.27 20.15
CA GLU A 495 5.49 -7.51 21.01
C GLU A 495 6.23 -6.76 22.12
N GLU A 496 7.28 -7.37 22.72
CA GLU A 496 8.11 -6.70 23.71
C GLU A 496 8.94 -5.55 23.10
N VAL A 497 9.50 -5.75 21.90
CA VAL A 497 10.17 -4.65 21.17
C VAL A 497 9.18 -3.52 20.90
N GLU A 498 7.97 -3.84 20.43
CA GLU A 498 6.91 -2.86 20.20
C GLU A 498 6.58 -2.10 21.49
N ARG A 499 6.42 -2.80 22.60
CA ARG A 499 6.20 -2.19 23.90
C ARG A 499 7.35 -1.25 24.31
N LEU A 500 8.60 -1.71 24.24
CA LEU A 500 9.78 -0.91 24.61
C LEU A 500 9.96 0.34 23.74
N MET A 501 9.47 0.30 22.50
CA MET A 501 9.62 1.41 21.58
C MET A 501 8.45 2.41 21.65
N PHE A 502 7.26 2.00 22.15
CA PHE A 502 6.03 2.80 22.07
C PHE A 502 5.32 3.12 23.38
N GLU A 503 5.41 2.28 24.43
CA GLU A 503 4.66 2.51 25.68
C GLU A 503 5.08 3.77 26.42
N ASP A 504 6.34 4.20 26.26
CA ASP A 504 6.85 5.43 26.84
C ASP A 504 6.63 6.68 25.96
N ILE A 505 5.99 6.52 24.80
CA ILE A 505 5.69 7.65 23.93
C ILE A 505 4.47 8.40 24.47
N LYS A 506 4.74 9.38 25.33
CA LYS A 506 3.76 10.45 25.58
C LYS A 506 3.94 11.53 24.53
N TRP A 507 2.86 11.94 23.90
CA TRP A 507 2.87 13.07 22.97
C TRP A 507 3.08 14.39 23.72
N PRO A 508 3.97 15.29 23.25
CA PRO A 508 4.87 15.15 22.11
C PRO A 508 6.02 14.14 22.34
N MET A 509 6.45 13.44 21.32
CA MET A 509 7.43 12.34 21.33
C MET A 509 8.86 12.69 21.82
N TRP A 510 9.06 13.80 22.46
CA TRP A 510 10.36 14.36 22.83
C TRP A 510 10.70 14.23 24.32
N SER A 511 10.03 13.32 25.04
CA SER A 511 10.29 13.13 26.47
C SER A 511 11.68 12.48 26.70
N PRO A 512 12.50 13.00 27.63
CA PRO A 512 13.80 12.40 27.98
C PRO A 512 13.73 10.94 28.42
N ALA A 513 12.61 10.49 28.98
CA ALA A 513 12.39 9.11 29.41
C ALA A 513 12.53 8.06 28.29
N HIS A 514 12.36 8.47 27.00
CA HIS A 514 12.51 7.59 25.84
C HIS A 514 13.97 7.21 25.54
N TYR A 515 14.93 7.89 26.12
CA TYR A 515 16.35 7.79 25.80
C TYR A 515 17.17 7.13 26.89
N ALA A 516 16.53 6.42 27.84
CA ALA A 516 17.23 5.68 28.88
C ALA A 516 18.01 4.48 28.31
N ASP A 517 19.04 4.04 29.00
CA ASP A 517 19.88 2.88 28.64
C ASP A 517 19.16 1.53 28.84
N ARG A 518 18.16 1.49 29.75
CA ARG A 518 17.41 0.27 30.09
C ARG A 518 16.77 -0.41 28.86
N PRO A 519 16.09 0.27 27.94
CA PRO A 519 15.57 -0.35 26.72
C PRO A 519 16.66 -0.98 25.86
N ILE A 520 17.85 -0.35 25.77
CA ILE A 520 18.97 -0.85 24.96
C ILE A 520 19.43 -2.23 25.46
N LYS A 521 19.64 -2.36 26.78
CA LYS A 521 20.02 -3.64 27.38
C LYS A 521 18.98 -4.71 27.14
N ARG A 522 17.68 -4.36 27.33
CA ARG A 522 16.60 -5.30 27.11
C ARG A 522 16.47 -5.74 25.65
N LEU A 523 16.65 -4.84 24.68
CA LEU A 523 16.65 -5.18 23.26
C LEU A 523 17.77 -6.16 22.91
N ARG A 524 18.97 -6.02 23.49
CA ARG A 524 20.05 -6.99 23.29
C ARG A 524 19.75 -8.38 23.90
N GLU A 525 19.06 -8.44 25.04
CA GLU A 525 18.56 -9.70 25.61
C GLU A 525 17.52 -10.36 24.69
N LEU A 526 16.62 -9.56 24.09
CA LEU A 526 15.62 -10.05 23.14
C LEU A 526 16.23 -10.54 21.83
N GLU A 527 17.30 -9.89 21.35
CA GLU A 527 18.08 -10.37 20.22
C GLU A 527 18.67 -11.76 20.49
N ALA A 528 19.29 -11.96 21.66
CA ALA A 528 19.85 -13.25 22.07
C ALA A 528 18.76 -14.34 22.19
N ARG A 529 17.55 -13.98 22.66
CA ARG A 529 16.44 -14.92 22.78
C ARG A 529 15.98 -15.49 21.44
N LEU A 530 16.23 -14.81 20.32
CA LEU A 530 15.93 -15.33 18.98
C LEU A 530 16.83 -16.51 18.57
N ASP A 531 17.95 -16.75 19.25
CA ASP A 531 18.75 -17.96 19.05
C ASP A 531 18.00 -19.23 19.51
N GLU A 532 17.18 -19.12 20.55
CA GLU A 532 16.27 -20.21 20.95
C GLU A 532 15.21 -20.47 19.87
N ALA A 533 14.72 -19.42 19.22
CA ALA A 533 13.76 -19.55 18.11
C ALA A 533 14.40 -20.24 16.90
N ILE A 534 15.65 -19.89 16.56
CA ILE A 534 16.43 -20.55 15.50
C ILE A 534 16.63 -22.04 15.81
N ALA A 535 16.99 -22.38 17.05
CA ALA A 535 17.15 -23.76 17.48
C ALA A 535 15.86 -24.60 17.31
N LYS A 536 14.69 -23.99 17.57
CA LYS A 536 13.38 -24.68 17.43
C LYS A 536 12.99 -25.03 16.01
N VAL A 537 13.46 -24.30 15.02
CA VAL A 537 13.11 -24.57 13.60
C VAL A 537 14.07 -25.55 12.94
N GLY A 538 15.16 -25.89 13.60
CA GLY A 538 16.13 -26.89 13.13
C GLY A 538 16.69 -26.55 11.74
N ASN A 539 16.56 -27.48 10.80
CA ASN A 539 17.10 -27.36 9.44
C ASN A 539 16.14 -26.70 8.43
N ASP A 540 15.00 -26.15 8.89
CA ASP A 540 14.09 -25.42 7.98
C ASP A 540 14.70 -24.07 7.61
N GLU A 541 15.30 -23.99 6.44
CA GLU A 541 16.03 -22.83 5.96
C GLU A 541 15.11 -21.59 5.80
N ILE A 542 13.87 -21.76 5.39
CA ILE A 542 12.92 -20.66 5.22
C ILE A 542 12.55 -20.07 6.60
N LEU A 543 12.18 -20.92 7.54
CA LEU A 543 11.85 -20.47 8.89
C LEU A 543 13.05 -19.81 9.58
N ARG A 544 14.23 -20.41 9.42
CA ARG A 544 15.47 -19.86 9.94
C ARG A 544 15.76 -18.46 9.40
N ARG A 545 15.69 -18.28 8.07
CA ARG A 545 15.89 -16.95 7.44
C ARG A 545 14.90 -15.90 7.92
N ARG A 546 13.64 -16.25 8.13
CA ARG A 546 12.63 -15.34 8.71
C ARG A 546 13.02 -14.87 10.10
N ILE A 547 13.56 -15.76 10.94
CA ILE A 547 14.01 -15.43 12.30
C ILE A 547 15.30 -14.62 12.26
N GLU A 548 16.22 -14.90 11.33
CA GLU A 548 17.45 -14.13 11.13
C GLU A 548 17.16 -12.68 10.74
N VAL A 549 16.17 -12.44 9.87
CA VAL A 549 15.71 -11.07 9.55
C VAL A 549 15.15 -10.38 10.80
N MET A 550 14.34 -11.09 11.60
CA MET A 550 13.82 -10.57 12.86
C MET A 550 14.94 -10.20 13.82
N LYS A 551 15.98 -11.05 13.91
CA LYS A 551 17.15 -10.81 14.74
C LYS A 551 17.94 -9.57 14.31
N LEU A 552 18.14 -9.38 12.99
CA LEU A 552 18.76 -8.18 12.44
C LEU A 552 17.95 -6.91 12.80
N TRP A 553 16.63 -7.00 12.73
CA TRP A 553 15.77 -5.88 13.10
C TRP A 553 15.85 -5.53 14.59
N VAL A 554 15.85 -6.51 15.50
CA VAL A 554 15.99 -6.25 16.94
C VAL A 554 17.36 -5.62 17.25
N ARG A 555 18.44 -6.08 16.60
CA ARG A 555 19.77 -5.46 16.67
C ARG A 555 19.75 -4.02 16.18
N TYR A 556 19.10 -3.78 15.05
CA TYR A 556 18.91 -2.42 14.52
C TYR A 556 18.17 -1.53 15.52
N CYS A 557 17.09 -2.01 16.15
CA CYS A 557 16.35 -1.26 17.16
C CYS A 557 17.23 -0.90 18.37
N ALA A 558 18.09 -1.83 18.82
CA ALA A 558 19.03 -1.57 19.92
C ALA A 558 20.04 -0.47 19.54
N LEU A 559 20.64 -0.56 18.35
CA LEU A 559 21.57 0.46 17.85
C LEU A 559 20.88 1.82 17.66
N ALA A 560 19.66 1.85 17.12
CA ALA A 560 18.91 3.09 16.96
C ALA A 560 18.66 3.79 18.32
N LYS A 561 18.30 3.04 19.35
CA LYS A 561 18.15 3.56 20.72
C LYS A 561 19.49 4.01 21.32
N GLU A 562 20.57 3.30 21.05
CA GLU A 562 21.90 3.65 21.53
C GLU A 562 22.39 4.96 20.88
N SER A 563 22.16 5.15 19.57
CA SER A 563 22.44 6.42 18.89
C SER A 563 21.66 7.57 19.52
N GLU A 564 20.35 7.40 19.74
CA GLU A 564 19.52 8.41 20.37
C GLU A 564 19.98 8.74 21.80
N TYR A 565 20.35 7.74 22.58
CA TYR A 565 20.89 7.92 23.94
C TYR A 565 22.15 8.79 23.93
N HIS A 566 23.11 8.47 23.07
CA HIS A 566 24.35 9.25 22.97
C HIS A 566 24.11 10.66 22.45
N VAL A 567 23.27 10.84 21.45
CA VAL A 567 22.98 12.16 20.87
C VAL A 567 22.19 13.06 21.82
N LYS A 568 21.16 12.53 22.48
CA LYS A 568 20.18 13.33 23.22
C LYS A 568 20.44 13.39 24.72
N ILE A 569 20.98 12.33 25.31
CA ILE A 569 21.19 12.23 26.77
C ILE A 569 22.62 12.55 27.14
N THR A 570 23.59 11.75 26.70
CA THR A 570 24.99 11.96 27.07
C THR A 570 25.66 13.10 26.35
N ARG A 571 25.07 13.57 25.24
CA ARG A 571 25.62 14.62 24.34
C ARG A 571 26.99 14.23 23.77
N ASP A 572 27.30 12.93 23.72
CA ASP A 572 28.53 12.40 23.14
C ASP A 572 28.38 12.20 21.63
N ARG A 573 28.73 13.24 20.90
CA ARG A 573 28.61 13.29 19.43
C ARG A 573 29.44 12.20 18.74
N GLU A 574 30.62 11.91 19.27
CA GLU A 574 31.51 10.92 18.67
C GLU A 574 30.97 9.49 18.83
N LYS A 575 30.49 9.14 20.00
CA LYS A 575 29.80 7.84 20.19
C LYS A 575 28.53 7.74 19.35
N GLY A 576 27.76 8.81 19.26
CA GLY A 576 26.59 8.84 18.37
C GLY A 576 26.97 8.51 16.92
N ARG A 577 28.06 9.09 16.38
CA ARG A 577 28.56 8.78 15.04
C ARG A 577 29.03 7.32 14.89
N GLN A 578 29.74 6.80 15.86
CA GLN A 578 30.22 5.40 15.85
C GLN A 578 29.05 4.42 15.79
N VAL A 579 27.98 4.69 16.54
CA VAL A 579 26.77 3.86 16.50
C VAL A 579 26.06 3.98 15.16
N GLU A 580 25.91 5.18 14.58
CA GLU A 580 25.32 5.37 13.24
C GLU A 580 26.15 4.63 12.17
N GLN A 581 27.48 4.65 12.25
CA GLN A 581 28.35 3.84 11.37
C GLN A 581 28.09 2.33 11.55
N SER A 582 27.83 1.89 12.78
CA SER A 582 27.47 0.49 13.04
C SER A 582 26.13 0.10 12.42
N ILE A 583 25.14 1.01 12.39
CA ILE A 583 23.87 0.80 11.69
C ILE A 583 24.10 0.68 10.18
N ARG A 584 24.89 1.60 9.60
CA ARG A 584 25.24 1.53 8.17
C ARG A 584 25.89 0.18 7.84
N LYS A 585 26.91 -0.20 8.58
CA LYS A 585 27.63 -1.45 8.43
C LYS A 585 26.70 -2.67 8.54
N LEU A 586 25.75 -2.64 9.48
CA LEU A 586 24.76 -3.72 9.65
C LEU A 586 23.97 -3.97 8.35
N PHE A 587 23.48 -2.92 7.70
CA PHE A 587 22.72 -3.05 6.44
C PHE A 587 23.62 -3.40 5.26
N GLU A 588 24.80 -2.81 5.13
CA GLU A 588 25.75 -3.08 4.05
C GLU A 588 26.26 -4.53 4.08
N GLU A 589 26.65 -5.04 5.25
CA GLU A 589 27.12 -6.41 5.41
C GLU A 589 26.03 -7.47 5.16
N ASN A 590 24.76 -7.12 5.38
CA ASN A 590 23.63 -8.02 5.18
C ASN A 590 22.83 -7.72 3.90
N LYS A 591 23.31 -6.84 3.01
CA LYS A 591 22.60 -6.40 1.83
C LYS A 591 22.13 -7.58 0.97
N ASP A 592 23.04 -8.46 0.57
CA ASP A 592 22.74 -9.60 -0.31
C ASP A 592 21.75 -10.57 0.33
N PHE A 593 21.89 -10.80 1.63
CA PHE A 593 20.94 -11.61 2.39
C PHE A 593 19.55 -10.99 2.40
N LEU A 594 19.42 -9.71 2.77
CA LEU A 594 18.15 -9.01 2.85
C LEU A 594 17.44 -8.92 1.50
N VAL A 595 18.16 -8.61 0.43
CA VAL A 595 17.60 -8.54 -0.94
C VAL A 595 17.12 -9.92 -1.39
N LYS A 596 17.90 -10.99 -1.17
CA LYS A 596 17.51 -12.37 -1.51
C LYS A 596 16.28 -12.87 -0.73
N THR A 597 15.92 -12.25 0.39
CA THR A 597 14.68 -12.57 1.12
C THR A 597 13.41 -12.11 0.39
N GLY A 598 13.51 -11.17 -0.54
CA GLY A 598 12.37 -10.50 -1.17
C GLY A 598 11.69 -9.46 -0.27
N LEU A 599 12.17 -9.26 0.96
CA LEU A 599 11.59 -8.28 1.89
C LEU A 599 12.08 -6.85 1.67
N LEU A 600 13.26 -6.70 1.08
CA LEU A 600 13.88 -5.41 0.74
C LEU A 600 14.41 -5.43 -0.69
N THR A 601 14.35 -4.30 -1.37
CA THR A 601 15.08 -4.06 -2.62
C THR A 601 16.50 -3.52 -2.31
N GLU A 602 17.37 -3.49 -3.32
CA GLU A 602 18.68 -2.84 -3.17
C GLU A 602 18.55 -1.34 -2.82
N GLY A 603 17.55 -0.68 -3.40
CA GLY A 603 17.23 0.71 -3.10
C GLY A 603 16.83 0.92 -1.64
N ASP A 604 16.02 0.00 -1.10
CA ASP A 604 15.61 0.05 0.31
C ASP A 604 16.80 -0.11 1.24
N VAL A 605 17.68 -1.07 0.99
CA VAL A 605 18.88 -1.30 1.83
C VAL A 605 19.79 -0.06 1.80
N ARG A 606 20.02 0.51 0.61
CA ARG A 606 20.81 1.75 0.48
C ARG A 606 20.15 2.91 1.23
N PHE A 607 18.85 3.09 1.08
CA PHE A 607 18.11 4.13 1.79
C PHE A 607 18.22 3.97 3.31
N LEU A 608 18.06 2.75 3.83
CA LEU A 608 18.20 2.47 5.25
C LEU A 608 19.62 2.74 5.75
N ALA A 609 20.62 2.39 4.96
CA ALA A 609 22.02 2.65 5.31
C ALA A 609 22.39 4.14 5.30
N GLU A 610 21.86 4.92 4.36
CA GLU A 610 22.25 6.31 4.13
C GLU A 610 21.38 7.33 4.85
N GLN A 611 20.05 7.18 4.78
CA GLN A 611 19.12 8.18 5.31
C GLN A 611 18.94 8.10 6.82
N VAL A 612 18.96 6.89 7.37
CA VAL A 612 18.83 6.67 8.81
C VAL A 612 20.05 7.19 9.57
N THR A 613 21.24 7.19 8.94
CA THR A 613 22.49 7.64 9.59
C THR A 613 22.71 9.14 9.54
N ASN A 614 22.24 9.84 8.52
CA ASN A 614 22.53 11.27 8.35
C ASN A 614 21.59 12.19 9.14
N TYR A 615 20.38 11.73 9.45
CA TYR A 615 19.33 12.60 9.99
C TYR A 615 19.59 13.05 11.43
N ASN A 616 19.94 12.14 12.34
CA ASN A 616 20.18 12.50 13.74
C ASN A 616 21.36 13.46 13.89
N LEU A 617 22.42 13.28 13.11
CA LEU A 617 23.59 14.14 13.19
C LEU A 617 23.34 15.52 12.60
N SER A 618 22.57 15.62 11.50
CA SER A 618 22.29 16.91 10.85
C SER A 618 21.24 17.73 11.61
N VAL A 619 20.18 17.11 12.12
CA VAL A 619 19.07 17.80 12.81
C VAL A 619 19.46 18.28 14.20
N TYR A 620 20.24 17.49 14.95
CA TYR A 620 20.56 17.82 16.34
C TYR A 620 21.87 18.58 16.54
N PHE A 621 22.76 18.56 15.56
CA PHE A 621 24.07 19.20 15.71
C PHE A 621 24.36 20.28 14.67
N GLY A 622 23.38 20.65 13.84
CA GLY A 622 23.58 21.61 12.75
C GLY A 622 24.58 21.06 11.72
N GLY A 623 24.10 20.71 10.55
CA GLY A 623 24.97 20.18 9.51
C GLY A 623 26.13 21.14 9.20
N LYS A 624 27.34 20.76 9.53
CA LYS A 624 28.60 21.06 8.87
C LYS A 624 29.61 19.99 9.25
#